data_b9da333b1f366b174a9c2d16af4d1b5e
#
_entry.id   b9da333b1f366b174a9c2d16af4d1b5e
#
_cell.length_a   1.000
_cell.length_b   1.000
_cell.length_c   1.000
_cell.angle_alpha   90.00
_cell.angle_beta   90.00
_cell.angle_gamma   90.00
#
_symmetry.space_group_name_H-M   'P 1'
#
loop_
_entity.id
_entity.type
_entity.pdbx_description
1 polymer ?
#
loop_
_entity_poly.entity_id
_entity_poly.type
_entity_poly.pdbx_seq_one_letter_code
_entity_poly.pdbx_strand_id
1 'polypeptide(L)'
;MDLLLYNFSQMKGRERLFQHQLLKGRVDALIVISLPPTEEEFDSMLSLGIPIALVGMDHEKCASIKIDDVAGARTATQHLVNQGHKKIGLMSGRPDDPFNFSVPQDRRKGFMQVLAENDLEWLPSREIHGDFTMHTASRAMDDLLARPNRPTAIFCESDEMAIGAMQALRRHGLK
;
A
#
# COMPACT_ATOMS: atom_id res chain seq x y z
N MET A 1 -8.23 13.29 28.60
CA MET A 1 -7.30 12.98 27.49
C MET A 1 -8.05 13.30 26.21
N ASP A 2 -7.55 14.22 25.43
CA ASP A 2 -8.19 14.63 24.17
C ASP A 2 -7.39 14.08 23.00
N LEU A 3 -8.09 13.72 21.91
CA LEU A 3 -7.48 13.24 20.65
C LEU A 3 -7.60 14.34 19.61
N LEU A 4 -6.46 14.78 19.07
CA LEU A 4 -6.40 15.65 17.90
C LEU A 4 -6.06 14.78 16.68
N LEU A 5 -6.96 14.71 15.70
CA LEU A 5 -6.76 13.96 14.48
C LEU A 5 -6.49 14.90 13.30
N TYR A 6 -5.35 14.70 12.64
CA TYR A 6 -4.99 15.37 11.39
C TYR A 6 -4.97 14.35 10.25
N ASN A 7 -5.77 14.60 9.22
CA ASN A 7 -5.79 13.77 8.01
C ASN A 7 -5.10 14.51 6.87
N PHE A 8 -4.10 13.87 6.25
CA PHE A 8 -3.31 14.42 5.15
C PHE A 8 -3.62 13.71 3.84
N SER A 9 -4.80 13.93 3.32
CA SER A 9 -5.14 13.51 1.95
C SER A 9 -4.57 14.44 0.86
N GLN A 10 -4.00 15.58 1.26
CA GLN A 10 -3.44 16.58 0.34
C GLN A 10 -2.12 17.17 0.88
N MET A 11 -1.13 17.36 -0.01
CA MET A 11 0.18 17.91 0.31
C MET A 11 0.13 19.26 1.05
N LYS A 12 -0.78 20.17 0.68
CA LYS A 12 -0.93 21.48 1.34
C LYS A 12 -1.26 21.39 2.83
N GLY A 13 -1.98 20.36 3.27
CA GLY A 13 -2.26 20.13 4.68
C GLY A 13 -1.03 19.68 5.45
N ARG A 14 -0.19 18.87 4.82
CA ARG A 14 1.07 18.36 5.34
C ARG A 14 2.07 19.49 5.63
N GLU A 15 2.33 20.35 4.64
CA GLU A 15 3.23 21.51 4.80
C GLU A 15 2.82 22.40 5.95
N ARG A 16 1.53 22.70 6.11
CA ARG A 16 1.02 23.54 7.20
C ARG A 16 1.31 22.97 8.58
N LEU A 17 1.19 21.65 8.77
CA LEU A 17 1.43 21.04 10.07
C LEU A 17 2.89 21.20 10.48
N PHE A 18 3.81 20.90 9.60
CA PHE A 18 5.24 20.87 9.91
C PHE A 18 5.87 22.26 9.93
N GLN A 19 5.50 23.14 9.00
CA GLN A 19 6.06 24.49 8.93
C GLN A 19 5.61 25.43 10.05
N HIS A 20 4.41 25.25 10.59
CA HIS A 20 3.82 26.21 11.54
C HIS A 20 3.89 25.76 13.00
N GLN A 21 4.65 24.71 13.30
CA GLN A 21 4.75 24.19 14.69
C GLN A 21 3.38 24.04 15.37
N LEU A 22 2.34 23.66 14.61
CA LEU A 22 0.95 23.60 15.08
C LEU A 22 0.76 22.66 16.28
N LEU A 23 1.71 21.75 16.51
CA LEU A 23 1.66 20.75 17.58
C LEU A 23 2.36 21.22 18.85
N LYS A 24 3.22 22.25 18.80
CA LYS A 24 4.03 22.68 19.94
C LYS A 24 3.15 23.15 21.10
N GLY A 25 3.30 22.48 22.25
CA GLY A 25 2.53 22.80 23.47
C GLY A 25 1.04 22.46 23.40
N ARG A 26 0.59 21.71 22.38
CA ARG A 26 -0.81 21.33 22.20
C ARG A 26 -1.07 19.85 22.34
N VAL A 27 -0.04 19.04 22.29
CA VAL A 27 -0.11 17.58 22.40
C VAL A 27 1.00 17.06 23.30
N ASP A 28 0.72 16.00 24.02
CA ASP A 28 1.67 15.34 24.94
C ASP A 28 2.39 14.16 24.29
N ALA A 29 1.89 13.66 23.18
CA ALA A 29 2.50 12.61 22.38
C ALA A 29 1.98 12.68 20.92
N LEU A 30 2.73 12.10 19.99
CA LEU A 30 2.40 12.06 18.57
C LEU A 30 2.39 10.60 18.08
N ILE A 31 1.33 10.22 17.37
CA ILE A 31 1.28 8.97 16.61
C ILE A 31 1.18 9.33 15.13
N VAL A 32 2.14 8.87 14.33
CA VAL A 32 2.16 9.05 12.87
C VAL A 32 1.79 7.72 12.22
N ILE A 33 0.73 7.73 11.42
CA ILE A 33 0.19 6.51 10.80
C ILE A 33 0.34 6.61 9.28
N SER A 34 1.08 5.67 8.69
CA SER A 34 1.22 5.49 7.25
C SER A 34 1.53 6.77 6.46
N LEU A 35 2.26 7.69 7.05
CA LEU A 35 2.70 8.93 6.40
C LEU A 35 4.22 9.03 6.55
N PRO A 36 5.02 8.61 5.56
CA PRO A 36 6.47 8.70 5.64
C PRO A 36 6.89 10.18 5.66
N PRO A 37 7.46 10.68 6.79
CA PRO A 37 7.94 12.05 6.85
C PRO A 37 9.20 12.22 6.00
N THR A 38 9.42 13.43 5.48
CA THR A 38 10.74 13.80 4.99
C THR A 38 11.69 13.96 6.18
N GLU A 39 13.01 13.98 5.93
CA GLU A 39 14.01 14.23 6.98
C GLU A 39 13.75 15.54 7.73
N GLU A 40 13.41 16.62 7.02
CA GLU A 40 13.10 17.92 7.60
C GLU A 40 11.84 17.87 8.50
N GLU A 41 10.81 17.17 8.04
CA GLU A 41 9.58 16.97 8.82
C GLU A 41 9.85 16.13 10.06
N PHE A 42 10.72 15.12 9.92
CA PHE A 42 11.11 14.25 11.01
C PHE A 42 11.88 15.03 12.09
N ASP A 43 12.87 15.82 11.68
CA ASP A 43 13.62 16.70 12.59
C ASP A 43 12.69 17.70 13.28
N SER A 44 11.71 18.24 12.57
CA SER A 44 10.69 19.12 13.14
C SER A 44 9.86 18.41 14.22
N MET A 45 9.45 17.16 13.99
CA MET A 45 8.74 16.36 14.98
C MET A 45 9.59 16.06 16.21
N LEU A 46 10.85 15.67 16.03
CA LEU A 46 11.78 15.40 17.13
C LEU A 46 12.04 16.67 17.99
N SER A 47 12.04 17.85 17.36
CA SER A 47 12.22 19.13 18.07
C SER A 47 11.08 19.47 19.04
N LEU A 48 9.93 18.79 18.95
CA LEU A 48 8.83 18.96 19.89
C LEU A 48 9.18 18.47 21.30
N GLY A 49 10.16 17.54 21.42
CA GLY A 49 10.57 16.98 22.72
C GLY A 49 9.51 16.09 23.39
N ILE A 50 8.55 15.56 22.62
CA ILE A 50 7.48 14.68 23.10
C ILE A 50 7.67 13.26 22.56
N PRO A 51 7.07 12.23 23.21
CA PRO A 51 7.08 10.87 22.69
C PRO A 51 6.43 10.78 21.28
N ILE A 52 7.10 10.05 20.37
CA ILE A 52 6.62 9.81 19.01
C ILE A 52 6.55 8.30 18.77
N ALA A 53 5.42 7.84 18.24
CA ALA A 53 5.24 6.48 17.78
C ALA A 53 4.89 6.47 16.28
N LEU A 54 5.50 5.56 15.53
CA LEU A 54 5.30 5.40 14.10
C LEU A 54 4.52 4.10 13.82
N VAL A 55 3.53 4.17 12.96
CA VAL A 55 2.75 3.01 12.52
C VAL A 55 2.83 2.89 11.01
N GLY A 56 3.27 1.71 10.52
CA GLY A 56 3.45 1.45 9.10
C GLY A 56 4.80 1.91 8.53
N MET A 57 5.69 2.40 9.39
CA MET A 57 7.05 2.81 9.05
C MET A 57 7.96 2.64 10.26
N ASP A 58 9.27 2.77 10.07
CA ASP A 58 10.24 2.74 11.17
C ASP A 58 11.24 3.89 11.08
N HIS A 59 11.78 4.23 12.25
CA HIS A 59 12.89 5.15 12.38
C HIS A 59 13.64 4.87 13.70
N GLU A 60 14.97 4.92 13.66
CA GLU A 60 15.85 4.55 14.79
C GLU A 60 15.60 5.32 16.11
N LYS A 61 15.09 6.55 16.02
CA LYS A 61 14.85 7.44 17.17
C LYS A 61 13.42 7.35 17.73
N CYS A 62 12.56 6.50 17.19
CA CYS A 62 11.15 6.42 17.57
C CYS A 62 10.69 5.00 17.83
N ALA A 63 9.68 4.86 18.69
CA ALA A 63 8.93 3.60 18.77
C ALA A 63 8.21 3.36 17.44
N SER A 64 8.31 2.15 16.90
CA SER A 64 7.77 1.82 15.59
C SER A 64 7.01 0.50 15.61
N ILE A 65 5.88 0.47 14.91
CA ILE A 65 5.08 -0.73 14.69
C ILE A 65 4.83 -0.84 13.19
N LYS A 66 5.29 -1.93 12.58
CA LYS A 66 5.00 -2.22 11.16
C LYS A 66 4.74 -3.71 10.95
N ILE A 67 4.04 -4.02 9.89
CA ILE A 67 3.89 -5.38 9.39
C ILE A 67 4.99 -5.66 8.36
N ASP A 68 5.33 -6.94 8.19
CA ASP A 68 6.20 -7.39 7.10
C ASP A 68 5.37 -7.55 5.82
N ASP A 69 5.24 -6.48 5.06
CA ASP A 69 4.48 -6.44 3.81
C ASP A 69 5.08 -7.36 2.73
N VAL A 70 6.40 -7.57 2.74
CA VAL A 70 7.06 -8.53 1.85
C VAL A 70 6.63 -9.95 2.20
N ALA A 71 6.71 -10.35 3.47
CA ALA A 71 6.30 -11.68 3.91
C ALA A 71 4.80 -11.94 3.71
N GLY A 72 3.96 -10.94 3.98
CA GLY A 72 2.52 -11.01 3.73
C GLY A 72 2.19 -11.27 2.26
N ALA A 73 2.79 -10.50 1.35
CA ALA A 73 2.62 -10.66 -0.09
C ALA A 73 3.17 -12.01 -0.58
N ARG A 74 4.31 -12.46 -0.05
CA ARG A 74 4.84 -13.80 -0.34
C ARG A 74 3.84 -14.89 0.03
N THR A 75 3.27 -14.82 1.23
CA THR A 75 2.29 -15.81 1.72
C THR A 75 1.08 -15.88 0.81
N ALA A 76 0.49 -14.73 0.46
CA ALA A 76 -0.67 -14.67 -0.43
C ALA A 76 -0.36 -15.18 -1.84
N THR A 77 0.78 -14.78 -2.42
CA THR A 77 1.20 -15.21 -3.75
C THR A 77 1.51 -16.70 -3.79
N GLN A 78 2.21 -17.23 -2.78
CA GLN A 78 2.50 -18.66 -2.67
C GLN A 78 1.22 -19.49 -2.56
N HIS A 79 0.19 -18.97 -1.89
CA HIS A 79 -1.11 -19.62 -1.86
C HIS A 79 -1.68 -19.80 -3.27
N LEU A 80 -1.62 -18.78 -4.12
CA LEU A 80 -2.07 -18.87 -5.52
C LEU A 80 -1.26 -19.90 -6.31
N VAL A 81 0.05 -19.94 -6.13
CA VAL A 81 0.93 -20.93 -6.76
C VAL A 81 0.56 -22.34 -6.30
N ASN A 82 0.32 -22.54 -5.01
CA ASN A 82 -0.05 -23.84 -4.44
C ASN A 82 -1.43 -24.32 -4.94
N GLN A 83 -2.32 -23.40 -5.35
CA GLN A 83 -3.58 -23.72 -6.03
C GLN A 83 -3.39 -24.08 -7.51
N GLY A 84 -2.15 -24.09 -8.01
CA GLY A 84 -1.82 -24.48 -9.38
C GLY A 84 -1.85 -23.34 -10.41
N HIS A 85 -2.02 -22.10 -9.98
CA HIS A 85 -1.99 -20.97 -10.90
C HIS A 85 -0.57 -20.68 -11.39
N LYS A 86 -0.39 -20.62 -12.71
CA LYS A 86 0.88 -20.28 -13.37
C LYS A 86 0.86 -18.92 -14.05
N LYS A 87 -0.32 -18.37 -14.31
CA LYS A 87 -0.51 -17.04 -14.89
C LYS A 87 -1.16 -16.18 -13.82
N ILE A 88 -0.33 -15.52 -13.01
CA ILE A 88 -0.80 -14.71 -11.89
C ILE A 88 -0.63 -13.24 -12.26
N GLY A 89 -1.66 -12.44 -12.01
CA GLY A 89 -1.65 -10.99 -12.16
C GLY A 89 -1.41 -10.29 -10.84
N LEU A 90 -1.07 -9.02 -10.93
CA LEU A 90 -0.89 -8.11 -9.80
C LEU A 90 -1.83 -6.91 -9.97
N MET A 91 -2.60 -6.61 -8.93
CA MET A 91 -3.29 -5.33 -8.80
C MET A 91 -2.61 -4.53 -7.72
N SER A 92 -1.82 -3.54 -8.13
CA SER A 92 -1.02 -2.70 -7.25
C SER A 92 -1.67 -1.34 -7.02
N GLY A 93 -1.10 -0.60 -6.07
CA GLY A 93 -1.40 0.81 -5.89
C GLY A 93 -1.01 1.66 -7.09
N ARG A 94 -1.04 2.96 -6.89
CA ARG A 94 -0.65 3.96 -7.90
C ARG A 94 0.88 3.94 -8.09
N PRO A 95 1.39 3.90 -9.33
CA PRO A 95 2.84 3.95 -9.57
C PRO A 95 3.47 5.31 -9.16
N ASP A 96 2.70 6.40 -9.30
CA ASP A 96 3.15 7.77 -9.00
C ASP A 96 2.54 8.24 -7.67
N ASP A 97 2.82 7.53 -6.58
CA ASP A 97 2.32 7.94 -5.27
C ASP A 97 3.07 9.17 -4.76
N PRO A 98 2.39 10.32 -4.57
CA PRO A 98 3.02 11.57 -4.13
C PRO A 98 3.55 11.49 -2.69
N PHE A 99 3.09 10.52 -1.90
CA PHE A 99 3.52 10.32 -0.52
C PHE A 99 4.65 9.30 -0.36
N ASN A 100 5.02 8.62 -1.46
CA ASN A 100 6.10 7.63 -1.50
C ASN A 100 5.96 6.53 -0.44
N PHE A 101 4.77 5.96 -0.30
CA PHE A 101 4.55 4.82 0.60
C PHE A 101 5.36 3.60 0.15
N SER A 102 6.04 2.95 1.08
CA SER A 102 6.81 1.73 0.80
C SER A 102 5.93 0.49 0.60
N VAL A 103 4.73 0.48 1.17
CA VAL A 103 3.83 -0.68 1.20
C VAL A 103 3.56 -1.30 -0.17
N PRO A 104 3.21 -0.54 -1.24
CA PRO A 104 3.03 -1.14 -2.57
C PRO A 104 4.30 -1.78 -3.11
N GLN A 105 5.44 -1.13 -2.90
CA GLN A 105 6.73 -1.61 -3.36
C GLN A 105 7.15 -2.90 -2.64
N ASP A 106 6.93 -2.95 -1.33
CA ASP A 106 7.23 -4.13 -0.51
C ASP A 106 6.32 -5.31 -0.87
N ARG A 107 5.02 -5.08 -1.07
CA ARG A 107 4.07 -6.11 -1.52
C ARG A 107 4.42 -6.61 -2.92
N ARG A 108 4.71 -5.70 -3.84
CA ARG A 108 5.17 -6.06 -5.18
C ARG A 108 6.47 -6.88 -5.13
N LYS A 109 7.41 -6.50 -4.27
CA LYS A 109 8.66 -7.24 -4.06
C LYS A 109 8.40 -8.68 -3.61
N GLY A 110 7.54 -8.87 -2.61
CA GLY A 110 7.16 -10.20 -2.12
C GLY A 110 6.50 -11.05 -3.21
N PHE A 111 5.59 -10.45 -4.00
CA PHE A 111 4.97 -11.10 -5.15
C PHE A 111 6.00 -11.56 -6.17
N MET A 112 6.90 -10.69 -6.59
CA MET A 112 7.93 -10.99 -7.60
C MET A 112 8.90 -12.07 -7.14
N GLN A 113 9.27 -12.09 -5.85
CA GLN A 113 10.13 -13.14 -5.29
C GLN A 113 9.50 -14.53 -5.43
N VAL A 114 8.22 -14.66 -5.12
CA VAL A 114 7.52 -15.96 -5.24
C VAL A 114 7.41 -16.41 -6.69
N LEU A 115 7.15 -15.50 -7.63
CA LEU A 115 7.15 -15.88 -9.04
C LEU A 115 8.53 -16.42 -9.47
N ALA A 116 9.60 -15.73 -9.10
CA ALA A 116 10.97 -16.14 -9.42
C ALA A 116 11.34 -17.50 -8.79
N GLU A 117 10.99 -17.72 -7.53
CA GLU A 117 11.27 -18.98 -6.81
C GLU A 117 10.50 -20.19 -7.37
N ASN A 118 9.42 -19.96 -8.10
CA ASN A 118 8.60 -21.01 -8.72
C ASN A 118 8.73 -21.07 -10.25
N ASP A 119 9.74 -20.41 -10.82
CA ASP A 119 10.00 -20.35 -12.28
C ASP A 119 8.77 -19.87 -13.08
N LEU A 120 7.99 -18.94 -12.51
CA LEU A 120 6.81 -18.40 -13.17
C LEU A 120 7.13 -17.13 -13.95
N GLU A 121 6.65 -17.08 -15.21
CA GLU A 121 6.83 -15.93 -16.07
C GLU A 121 6.05 -14.72 -15.58
N TRP A 122 6.75 -13.58 -15.42
CA TRP A 122 6.14 -12.28 -15.22
C TRP A 122 5.94 -11.55 -16.55
N LEU A 123 4.72 -11.06 -16.79
CA LEU A 123 4.41 -10.19 -17.92
C LEU A 123 3.85 -8.86 -17.39
N PRO A 124 4.47 -7.70 -17.73
CA PRO A 124 3.95 -6.39 -17.32
C PRO A 124 2.49 -6.15 -17.73
N SER A 125 2.01 -6.79 -18.79
CA SER A 125 0.61 -6.73 -19.22
C SER A 125 -0.37 -7.37 -18.22
N ARG A 126 0.11 -8.11 -17.22
CA ARG A 126 -0.68 -8.67 -16.12
C ARG A 126 -0.68 -7.80 -14.86
N GLU A 127 0.01 -6.65 -14.88
CA GLU A 127 -0.06 -5.65 -13.83
C GLU A 127 -1.12 -4.61 -14.16
N ILE A 128 -1.94 -4.28 -13.18
CA ILE A 128 -2.95 -3.22 -13.25
C ILE A 128 -2.94 -2.42 -11.95
N HIS A 129 -3.43 -1.19 -12.00
CA HIS A 129 -3.40 -0.28 -10.86
C HIS A 129 -4.82 0.03 -10.38
N GLY A 130 -5.08 -0.29 -9.12
CA GLY A 130 -6.38 -0.12 -8.47
C GLY A 130 -6.49 1.12 -7.60
N ASP A 131 -5.38 1.86 -7.42
CA ASP A 131 -5.31 3.12 -6.66
C ASP A 131 -5.92 3.01 -5.25
N PHE A 132 -5.82 1.85 -4.63
CA PHE A 132 -6.38 1.53 -3.31
C PHE A 132 -7.87 1.86 -3.15
N THR A 133 -8.62 1.93 -4.26
CA THR A 133 -10.07 2.13 -4.23
C THR A 133 -10.81 1.01 -4.96
N MET A 134 -11.95 0.64 -4.42
CA MET A 134 -12.84 -0.36 -5.02
C MET A 134 -13.26 0.00 -6.44
N HIS A 135 -13.58 1.28 -6.67
CA HIS A 135 -14.05 1.76 -7.97
C HIS A 135 -12.98 1.66 -9.05
N THR A 136 -11.77 2.17 -8.80
CA THR A 136 -10.66 2.12 -9.75
C THR A 136 -10.23 0.67 -10.00
N ALA A 137 -10.15 -0.13 -8.95
CA ALA A 137 -9.83 -1.56 -9.04
C ALA A 137 -10.82 -2.33 -9.92
N SER A 138 -12.11 -2.04 -9.75
CA SER A 138 -13.17 -2.67 -10.56
C SER A 138 -13.03 -2.35 -12.05
N ARG A 139 -12.75 -1.10 -12.40
CA ARG A 139 -12.52 -0.68 -13.80
C ARG A 139 -11.23 -1.29 -14.38
N ALA A 140 -10.12 -1.22 -13.62
CA ALA A 140 -8.86 -1.82 -14.04
C ALA A 140 -8.99 -3.33 -14.27
N MET A 141 -9.82 -4.01 -13.49
CA MET A 141 -10.10 -5.43 -13.67
C MET A 141 -10.92 -5.70 -14.95
N ASP A 142 -11.94 -4.87 -15.28
CA ASP A 142 -12.66 -4.97 -16.55
C ASP A 142 -11.69 -4.85 -17.75
N ASP A 143 -10.77 -3.89 -17.69
CA ASP A 143 -9.74 -3.71 -18.73
C ASP A 143 -8.79 -4.91 -18.83
N LEU A 144 -8.39 -5.50 -17.70
CA LEU A 144 -7.54 -6.69 -17.68
C LEU A 144 -8.24 -7.90 -18.31
N LEU A 145 -9.52 -8.09 -18.01
CA LEU A 145 -10.31 -9.20 -18.51
C LEU A 145 -10.51 -9.16 -20.05
N ALA A 146 -10.45 -7.97 -20.64
CA ALA A 146 -10.52 -7.77 -22.09
C ALA A 146 -9.19 -8.07 -22.81
N ARG A 147 -8.06 -8.21 -22.07
CA ARG A 147 -6.73 -8.45 -22.68
C ARG A 147 -6.57 -9.91 -23.13
N PRO A 148 -5.81 -10.15 -24.21
CA PRO A 148 -5.31 -11.48 -24.51
C PRO A 148 -4.33 -11.93 -23.39
N ASN A 149 -4.23 -13.23 -23.15
CA ASN A 149 -3.35 -13.79 -22.11
C ASN A 149 -3.63 -13.29 -20.68
N ARG A 150 -4.90 -13.04 -20.37
CA ARG A 150 -5.32 -12.68 -19.01
C ARG A 150 -4.83 -13.70 -17.98
N PRO A 151 -4.56 -13.27 -16.74
CA PRO A 151 -4.18 -14.17 -15.66
C PRO A 151 -5.34 -15.09 -15.26
N THR A 152 -5.01 -16.20 -14.59
CA THR A 152 -5.98 -17.14 -14.01
C THR A 152 -6.23 -16.88 -12.54
N ALA A 153 -5.39 -16.08 -11.91
CA ALA A 153 -5.53 -15.56 -10.56
C ALA A 153 -4.90 -14.18 -10.48
N ILE A 154 -5.31 -13.38 -9.50
CA ILE A 154 -4.76 -12.04 -9.27
C ILE A 154 -4.47 -11.84 -7.80
N PHE A 155 -3.29 -11.34 -7.47
CA PHE A 155 -2.95 -10.82 -6.16
C PHE A 155 -3.31 -9.34 -6.13
N CYS A 156 -4.12 -8.93 -5.17
CA CYS A 156 -4.48 -7.54 -4.92
C CYS A 156 -3.78 -7.05 -3.66
N GLU A 157 -3.12 -5.91 -3.72
CA GLU A 157 -2.36 -5.36 -2.59
C GLU A 157 -3.25 -4.81 -1.46
N SER A 158 -4.57 -4.74 -1.63
CA SER A 158 -5.50 -4.38 -0.54
C SER A 158 -6.84 -5.07 -0.69
N ASP A 159 -7.58 -5.15 0.43
CA ASP A 159 -8.93 -5.72 0.48
C ASP A 159 -9.92 -4.92 -0.37
N GLU A 160 -9.84 -3.59 -0.35
CA GLU A 160 -10.71 -2.74 -1.17
C GLU A 160 -10.52 -3.02 -2.66
N MET A 161 -9.27 -3.15 -3.11
CA MET A 161 -8.98 -3.50 -4.49
C MET A 161 -9.46 -4.92 -4.82
N ALA A 162 -9.28 -5.87 -3.90
CA ALA A 162 -9.77 -7.23 -4.09
C ALA A 162 -11.30 -7.28 -4.25
N ILE A 163 -12.03 -6.54 -3.41
CA ILE A 163 -13.49 -6.43 -3.52
C ILE A 163 -13.89 -5.81 -4.86
N GLY A 164 -13.20 -4.77 -5.31
CA GLY A 164 -13.42 -4.16 -6.62
C GLY A 164 -13.19 -5.14 -7.78
N ALA A 165 -12.10 -5.91 -7.72
CA ALA A 165 -11.79 -6.96 -8.69
C ALA A 165 -12.89 -8.04 -8.71
N MET A 166 -13.34 -8.51 -7.53
CA MET A 166 -14.42 -9.50 -7.42
C MET A 166 -15.74 -9.00 -8.00
N GLN A 167 -16.06 -7.72 -7.87
CA GLN A 167 -17.26 -7.13 -8.50
C GLN A 167 -17.16 -7.19 -10.03
N ALA A 168 -16.00 -6.88 -10.60
CA ALA A 168 -15.77 -7.00 -12.05
C ALA A 168 -15.89 -8.47 -12.51
N LEU A 169 -15.23 -9.40 -11.81
CA LEU A 169 -15.31 -10.83 -12.13
C LEU A 169 -16.77 -11.31 -12.16
N ARG A 170 -17.58 -10.95 -11.16
CA ARG A 170 -19.01 -11.31 -11.14
C ARG A 170 -19.80 -10.76 -12.31
N ARG A 171 -19.55 -9.52 -12.76
CA ARG A 171 -20.19 -8.95 -13.96
C ARG A 171 -19.87 -9.74 -15.23
N HIS A 172 -18.66 -10.31 -15.28
CA HIS A 172 -18.22 -11.16 -16.39
C HIS A 172 -18.55 -12.64 -16.22
N GLY A 173 -19.35 -13.02 -15.19
CA GLY A 173 -19.71 -14.42 -14.94
C GLY A 173 -18.54 -15.29 -14.49
N LEU A 174 -17.48 -14.68 -13.95
CA LEU A 174 -16.27 -15.34 -13.44
C LEU A 174 -16.29 -15.39 -11.89
N LYS A 175 -15.47 -16.28 -11.34
CA LYS A 175 -15.30 -16.46 -9.89
C LYS A 175 -13.89 -16.10 -9.49
#